data_436b3eede34bc2d2e2e645bf90962eb2
#
_entry.id   436b3eede34bc2d2e2e645bf90962eb2
#
_cell.length_a   1.000
_cell.length_b   1.000
_cell.length_c   1.000
_cell.angle_alpha   90.00
_cell.angle_beta   90.00
_cell.angle_gamma   90.00
#
_symmetry.space_group_name_H-M   'P 1'
#
loop_
_entity.id
_entity.type
_entity.pdbx_description
1 polymer ?
#
loop_
_entity_poly.entity_id
_entity_poly.type
_entity_poly.pdbx_seq_one_letter_code
_entity_poly.pdbx_strand_id
1 'polypeptide(L)'
;MANGAILTAEQERKLRQPIDEYVGKIQKEIDELREHGTAEVIEYQNLIANVKRDKTLSKGEKESEIKEFEAKLSQAKAVEAQNKDKVAKLISDAESYLKENFEKLYYNAVKESCEAEKAKALEDHKQRLAQLEKEHKEALAGMSDQVEIKEENYVHKNRISNEKLELEKEKQRIKDRKHDAFTYKYHLIDLLRLSEFTFAEEVAQKWENYKYTFNRRSFLLQNGLYIAIILIFVALCVITPIKKGTPLLTYNNVLNILQQASPRMFLALGVAGLILLTGTDLSVGRMVGMGMTAATIIMHQGINTGTVFGHTFDFTNIPVGGRVVLALVVCIVLCTVFTSIAGF
;
A
#
# COMPACT_ATOMS: atom_id res chain seq x y z
N MET A 1 38.65 -4.62 -4.57
CA MET A 1 37.25 -4.86 -5.01
C MET A 1 37.04 -6.34 -4.93
N ALA A 2 36.19 -6.79 -4.01
CA ALA A 2 36.03 -8.20 -3.70
C ALA A 2 35.12 -8.85 -4.75
N ASN A 3 35.71 -9.57 -5.69
CA ASN A 3 34.97 -10.44 -6.62
C ASN A 3 34.23 -11.52 -5.84
N GLY A 4 32.92 -11.35 -5.61
CA GLY A 4 32.03 -12.41 -5.16
C GLY A 4 32.28 -12.98 -3.75
N ALA A 5 33.05 -12.31 -2.90
CA ALA A 5 33.28 -12.74 -1.53
C ALA A 5 32.06 -12.39 -0.64
N ILE A 6 31.67 -13.36 0.19
CA ILE A 6 30.62 -13.15 1.19
C ILE A 6 31.18 -12.22 2.27
N LEU A 7 30.57 -11.02 2.42
CA LEU A 7 30.99 -10.03 3.39
C LEU A 7 30.51 -10.42 4.80
N THR A 8 31.40 -10.23 5.79
CA THR A 8 31.02 -10.31 7.20
C THR A 8 30.36 -9.00 7.66
N ALA A 9 29.60 -9.03 8.75
CA ALA A 9 28.96 -7.83 9.32
C ALA A 9 29.98 -6.73 9.66
N GLU A 10 31.19 -7.10 10.07
CA GLU A 10 32.28 -6.15 10.35
C GLU A 10 32.80 -5.50 9.09
N GLN A 11 32.94 -6.25 8.00
CA GLN A 11 33.34 -5.71 6.70
C GLN A 11 32.28 -4.76 6.14
N GLU A 12 30.98 -5.08 6.28
CA GLU A 12 29.92 -4.16 5.90
C GLU A 12 29.94 -2.86 6.67
N ARG A 13 30.18 -2.95 8.00
CA ARG A 13 30.31 -1.77 8.84
C ARG A 13 31.48 -0.88 8.39
N LYS A 14 32.62 -1.46 8.02
CA LYS A 14 33.77 -0.73 7.49
C LYS A 14 33.47 -0.04 6.16
N LEU A 15 32.69 -0.69 5.27
CA LEU A 15 32.26 -0.08 4.00
C LEU A 15 31.30 1.09 4.21
N ARG A 16 30.48 1.04 5.24
CA ARG A 16 29.51 2.08 5.59
C ARG A 16 30.14 3.26 6.34
N GLN A 17 31.20 3.02 7.09
CA GLN A 17 31.84 4.00 7.98
C GLN A 17 32.14 5.36 7.32
N PRO A 18 32.70 5.47 6.10
CA PRO A 18 32.96 6.78 5.47
C PRO A 18 31.70 7.57 5.20
N ILE A 19 30.58 6.88 4.90
CA ILE A 19 29.26 7.49 4.65
C ILE A 19 28.69 8.00 5.96
N ASP A 20 28.74 7.18 7.02
CA ASP A 20 28.23 7.51 8.35
C ASP A 20 28.97 8.70 8.96
N GLU A 21 30.31 8.74 8.80
CA GLU A 21 31.13 9.83 9.28
C GLU A 21 30.85 11.16 8.56
N TYR A 22 30.68 11.10 7.24
CA TYR A 22 30.40 12.30 6.44
C TYR A 22 29.00 12.85 6.74
N VAL A 23 27.97 11.99 6.67
CA VAL A 23 26.60 12.39 6.94
C VAL A 23 26.42 12.82 8.40
N GLY A 24 27.05 12.10 9.35
CA GLY A 24 26.98 12.43 10.77
C GLY A 24 27.62 13.77 11.13
N LYS A 25 28.68 14.22 10.41
CA LYS A 25 29.25 15.57 10.57
C LYS A 25 28.26 16.64 10.10
N ILE A 26 27.70 16.47 8.91
CA ILE A 26 26.74 17.42 8.35
C ILE A 26 25.47 17.46 9.19
N GLN A 27 24.99 16.31 9.67
CA GLN A 27 23.83 16.26 10.55
C GLN A 27 24.04 17.09 11.83
N LYS A 28 25.19 16.94 12.49
CA LYS A 28 25.50 17.73 13.67
C LYS A 28 25.49 19.24 13.39
N GLU A 29 26.07 19.66 12.28
CA GLU A 29 26.07 21.06 11.87
C GLU A 29 24.66 21.58 11.55
N ILE A 30 23.81 20.75 10.93
CA ILE A 30 22.41 21.06 10.68
C ILE A 30 21.64 21.17 12.01
N ASP A 31 21.87 20.25 12.95
CA ASP A 31 21.20 20.24 14.24
C ASP A 31 21.57 21.48 15.08
N GLU A 32 22.85 21.88 15.09
CA GLU A 32 23.28 23.12 15.73
C GLU A 32 22.62 24.37 15.12
N LEU A 33 22.56 24.44 13.77
CA LEU A 33 21.88 25.54 13.08
C LEU A 33 20.37 25.58 13.34
N ARG A 34 19.74 24.41 13.50
CA ARG A 34 18.31 24.28 13.84
C ARG A 34 18.04 24.63 15.32
N GLU A 35 18.93 24.26 16.23
CA GLU A 35 18.83 24.58 17.64
C GLU A 35 18.83 26.10 17.87
N HIS A 36 19.74 26.82 17.23
CA HIS A 36 19.83 28.27 17.26
C HIS A 36 18.91 29.01 16.29
N GLY A 37 17.91 28.38 15.77
CA GLY A 37 16.94 28.97 14.84
C GLY A 37 15.54 28.41 15.10
N THR A 38 15.18 27.32 14.44
CA THR A 38 13.83 26.76 14.47
C THR A 38 13.38 26.34 15.87
N ALA A 39 14.26 25.77 16.70
CA ALA A 39 13.93 25.36 18.06
C ALA A 39 13.62 26.57 18.95
N GLU A 40 14.43 27.63 18.88
CA GLU A 40 14.18 28.87 19.61
C GLU A 40 12.87 29.54 19.19
N VAL A 41 12.54 29.55 17.91
CA VAL A 41 11.25 30.06 17.40
C VAL A 41 10.08 29.30 18.00
N ILE A 42 10.14 27.97 18.04
CA ILE A 42 9.11 27.12 18.63
C ILE A 42 9.01 27.36 20.14
N GLU A 43 10.14 27.49 20.83
CA GLU A 43 10.17 27.74 22.26
C GLU A 43 9.49 29.08 22.63
N TYR A 44 9.85 30.18 21.95
CA TYR A 44 9.22 31.49 22.22
C TYR A 44 7.74 31.51 21.83
N GLN A 45 7.33 30.81 20.77
CA GLN A 45 5.91 30.64 20.46
C GLN A 45 5.14 29.91 21.57
N ASN A 46 5.72 28.85 22.13
CA ASN A 46 5.14 28.11 23.23
C ASN A 46 5.09 28.95 24.50
N LEU A 47 6.14 29.72 24.82
CA LEU A 47 6.16 30.62 25.97
C LEU A 47 5.06 31.68 25.87
N ILE A 48 4.90 32.33 24.71
CA ILE A 48 3.81 33.29 24.46
C ILE A 48 2.44 32.61 24.63
N ALA A 49 2.26 31.39 24.12
CA ALA A 49 1.01 30.66 24.27
C ALA A 49 0.70 30.31 25.72
N ASN A 50 1.72 29.93 26.48
CA ASN A 50 1.60 29.64 27.92
C ASN A 50 1.24 30.88 28.73
N VAL A 51 1.91 32.01 28.51
CA VAL A 51 1.58 33.30 29.18
C VAL A 51 0.14 33.74 28.89
N LYS A 52 -0.32 33.58 27.63
CA LYS A 52 -1.73 33.87 27.27
C LYS A 52 -2.73 33.01 28.05
N ARG A 53 -2.40 31.75 28.30
CA ARG A 53 -3.25 30.80 29.04
C ARG A 53 -3.16 30.90 30.55
N ASP A 54 -2.10 31.46 31.07
CA ASP A 54 -1.91 31.58 32.52
C ASP A 54 -2.97 32.48 33.15
N LYS A 55 -3.69 31.98 34.14
CA LYS A 55 -4.76 32.68 34.85
C LYS A 55 -4.27 33.39 36.08
N THR A 56 -3.02 33.20 36.50
CA THR A 56 -2.42 33.79 37.71
C THR A 56 -1.84 35.18 37.45
N LEU A 57 -1.47 35.48 36.20
CA LEU A 57 -0.90 36.74 35.79
C LEU A 57 -1.98 37.82 35.54
N SER A 58 -1.73 39.02 35.97
CA SER A 58 -2.56 40.21 35.64
C SER A 58 -2.43 40.57 34.17
N LYS A 59 -3.38 41.33 33.63
CA LYS A 59 -3.38 41.74 32.23
C LYS A 59 -2.14 42.55 31.84
N GLY A 60 -1.66 43.43 32.74
CA GLY A 60 -0.46 44.24 32.48
C GLY A 60 0.82 43.43 32.46
N GLU A 61 0.96 42.46 33.38
CA GLU A 61 2.10 41.52 33.39
C GLU A 61 2.13 40.67 32.13
N LYS A 62 1.00 40.13 31.70
CA LYS A 62 0.90 39.40 30.46
C LYS A 62 1.35 40.20 29.25
N GLU A 63 0.87 41.42 29.10
CA GLU A 63 1.24 42.31 27.99
C GLU A 63 2.75 42.60 27.99
N SER A 64 3.35 42.81 29.14
CA SER A 64 4.79 43.04 29.28
C SER A 64 5.61 41.82 28.88
N GLU A 65 5.29 40.63 29.42
CA GLU A 65 5.98 39.39 29.10
C GLU A 65 5.81 38.96 27.61
N ILE A 66 4.59 39.10 27.07
CA ILE A 66 4.33 38.81 25.65
C ILE A 66 5.19 39.70 24.77
N LYS A 67 5.27 41.02 25.09
CA LYS A 67 6.08 41.95 24.30
C LYS A 67 7.57 41.63 24.35
N GLU A 68 8.08 41.16 25.48
CA GLU A 68 9.47 40.69 25.61
C GLU A 68 9.71 39.46 24.77
N PHE A 69 8.83 38.45 24.88
CA PHE A 69 8.96 37.24 24.09
C PHE A 69 8.73 37.45 22.59
N GLU A 70 7.87 38.36 22.17
CA GLU A 70 7.69 38.76 20.76
C GLU A 70 8.96 39.43 20.19
N ALA A 71 9.67 40.22 20.96
CA ALA A 71 10.95 40.78 20.54
C ALA A 71 12.00 39.68 20.34
N LYS A 72 12.12 38.76 21.30
CA LYS A 72 13.01 37.57 21.17
C LYS A 72 12.61 36.67 20.02
N LEU A 73 11.33 36.43 19.83
CA LEU A 73 10.80 35.66 18.69
C LEU A 73 11.15 36.29 17.34
N SER A 74 11.09 37.64 17.27
CA SER A 74 11.49 38.35 16.04
C SER A 74 12.97 38.16 15.72
N GLN A 75 13.84 38.23 16.76
CA GLN A 75 15.28 37.94 16.62
C GLN A 75 15.52 36.47 16.18
N ALA A 76 14.90 35.52 16.85
CA ALA A 76 15.01 34.10 16.51
C ALA A 76 14.55 33.79 15.07
N LYS A 77 13.46 34.41 14.62
CA LYS A 77 13.02 34.31 13.22
C LYS A 77 14.02 34.87 12.21
N ALA A 78 14.70 35.95 12.55
CA ALA A 78 15.75 36.51 11.69
C ALA A 78 16.95 35.55 11.58
N VAL A 79 17.35 34.93 12.68
CA VAL A 79 18.40 33.91 12.71
C VAL A 79 17.97 32.66 11.94
N GLU A 80 16.74 32.19 12.15
CA GLU A 80 16.16 31.06 11.40
C GLU A 80 16.19 31.31 9.88
N ALA A 81 15.79 32.51 9.43
CA ALA A 81 15.81 32.87 8.02
C ALA A 81 17.23 32.84 7.43
N GLN A 82 18.24 33.33 8.18
CA GLN A 82 19.65 33.28 7.76
C GLN A 82 20.18 31.82 7.72
N ASN A 83 19.77 30.99 8.67
CA ASN A 83 20.24 29.60 8.76
C ASN A 83 19.55 28.70 7.73
N LYS A 84 18.34 29.03 7.29
CA LYS A 84 17.58 28.24 6.33
C LYS A 84 18.34 27.94 5.03
N ASP A 85 18.98 28.92 4.46
CA ASP A 85 19.75 28.76 3.22
C ASP A 85 21.00 27.93 3.42
N LYS A 86 21.65 28.08 4.60
CA LYS A 86 22.83 27.26 4.96
C LYS A 86 22.43 25.80 5.15
N VAL A 87 21.34 25.54 5.89
CA VAL A 87 20.81 24.18 6.10
C VAL A 87 20.43 23.55 4.78
N ALA A 88 19.72 24.28 3.89
CA ALA A 88 19.35 23.77 2.58
C ALA A 88 20.57 23.39 1.72
N LYS A 89 21.65 24.18 1.79
CA LYS A 89 22.91 23.87 1.10
C LYS A 89 23.59 22.63 1.68
N LEU A 90 23.71 22.52 3.00
CA LEU A 90 24.30 21.35 3.65
C LEU A 90 23.53 20.06 3.32
N ILE A 91 22.19 20.11 3.31
CA ILE A 91 21.34 18.99 2.89
C ILE A 91 21.64 18.62 1.43
N SER A 92 21.66 19.60 0.52
CA SER A 92 21.94 19.36 -0.90
C SER A 92 23.32 18.74 -1.14
N ASP A 93 24.35 19.21 -0.41
CA ASP A 93 25.71 18.67 -0.49
C ASP A 93 25.76 17.22 0.02
N ALA A 94 25.08 16.92 1.14
CA ALA A 94 24.99 15.56 1.69
C ALA A 94 24.24 14.61 0.76
N GLU A 95 23.15 15.06 0.14
CA GLU A 95 22.40 14.26 -0.84
C GLU A 95 23.21 13.96 -2.10
N SER A 96 23.92 14.94 -2.59
CA SER A 96 24.80 14.78 -3.75
C SER A 96 25.88 13.74 -3.44
N TYR A 97 26.47 13.81 -2.26
CA TYR A 97 27.44 12.82 -1.79
C TYR A 97 26.82 11.42 -1.66
N LEU A 98 25.63 11.29 -1.06
CA LEU A 98 24.92 10.03 -0.95
C LEU A 98 24.57 9.43 -2.32
N LYS A 99 24.11 10.27 -3.24
CA LYS A 99 23.76 9.84 -4.60
C LYS A 99 24.96 9.27 -5.36
N GLU A 100 26.12 9.87 -5.19
CA GLU A 100 27.32 9.46 -5.90
C GLU A 100 28.05 8.27 -5.25
N ASN A 101 28.08 8.22 -3.93
CA ASN A 101 28.96 7.33 -3.18
C ASN A 101 28.24 6.14 -2.54
N PHE A 102 26.98 6.25 -2.15
CA PHE A 102 26.27 5.20 -1.42
C PHE A 102 26.24 3.86 -2.18
N GLU A 103 25.89 3.91 -3.46
CA GLU A 103 25.84 2.70 -4.28
C GLU A 103 27.23 2.13 -4.54
N LYS A 104 28.21 2.98 -4.79
CA LYS A 104 29.59 2.57 -5.13
C LYS A 104 30.33 1.99 -3.93
N LEU A 105 30.24 2.62 -2.77
CA LEU A 105 31.01 2.25 -1.59
C LEU A 105 30.36 1.13 -0.78
N TYR A 106 29.05 1.08 -0.74
CA TYR A 106 28.32 0.19 0.17
C TYR A 106 27.32 -0.73 -0.54
N TYR A 107 26.27 -0.18 -1.16
CA TYR A 107 25.13 -0.98 -1.61
C TYR A 107 25.48 -2.05 -2.65
N ASN A 108 26.32 -1.72 -3.64
CA ASN A 108 26.72 -2.68 -4.67
C ASN A 108 27.55 -3.84 -4.08
N ALA A 109 28.43 -3.55 -3.14
CA ALA A 109 29.23 -4.59 -2.48
C ALA A 109 28.36 -5.54 -1.65
N VAL A 110 27.37 -5.01 -0.92
CA VAL A 110 26.38 -5.83 -0.17
C VAL A 110 25.52 -6.63 -1.13
N LYS A 111 25.06 -6.05 -2.22
CA LYS A 111 24.25 -6.73 -3.24
C LYS A 111 25.03 -7.90 -3.86
N GLU A 112 26.28 -7.71 -4.28
CA GLU A 112 27.13 -8.76 -4.82
C GLU A 112 27.38 -9.87 -3.79
N SER A 113 27.64 -9.50 -2.53
CA SER A 113 27.79 -10.44 -1.43
C SER A 113 26.53 -11.27 -1.21
N CYS A 114 25.34 -10.66 -1.22
CA CYS A 114 24.06 -11.36 -1.10
C CYS A 114 23.79 -12.32 -2.28
N GLU A 115 24.19 -11.94 -3.50
CA GLU A 115 24.07 -12.81 -4.67
C GLU A 115 25.01 -14.02 -4.58
N ALA A 116 26.24 -13.82 -4.12
CA ALA A 116 27.20 -14.91 -3.87
C ALA A 116 26.74 -15.84 -2.76
N GLU A 117 26.23 -15.31 -1.64
CA GLU A 117 25.69 -16.07 -0.52
C GLU A 117 24.47 -16.90 -0.95
N LYS A 118 23.58 -16.32 -1.75
CA LYS A 118 22.42 -17.02 -2.32
C LYS A 118 22.83 -18.16 -3.25
N ALA A 119 23.84 -17.94 -4.11
CA ALA A 119 24.36 -18.96 -5.01
C ALA A 119 24.97 -20.12 -4.21
N LYS A 120 25.75 -19.83 -3.15
CA LYS A 120 26.31 -20.82 -2.25
C LYS A 120 25.22 -21.62 -1.52
N ALA A 121 24.24 -20.94 -0.93
CA ALA A 121 23.12 -21.61 -0.23
C ALA A 121 22.34 -22.56 -1.16
N LEU A 122 22.17 -22.21 -2.43
CA LEU A 122 21.53 -23.09 -3.41
C LEU A 122 22.38 -24.32 -3.74
N GLU A 123 23.68 -24.15 -3.88
CA GLU A 123 24.61 -25.27 -4.15
C GLU A 123 24.71 -26.21 -2.93
N ASP A 124 24.89 -25.65 -1.72
CA ASP A 124 24.91 -26.43 -0.48
C ASP A 124 23.60 -27.22 -0.30
N HIS A 125 22.45 -26.61 -0.58
CA HIS A 125 21.15 -27.31 -0.54
C HIS A 125 21.06 -28.44 -1.55
N LYS A 126 21.55 -28.26 -2.77
CA LYS A 126 21.56 -29.31 -3.80
C LYS A 126 22.45 -30.49 -3.39
N GLN A 127 23.62 -30.22 -2.80
CA GLN A 127 24.51 -31.25 -2.29
C GLN A 127 23.87 -32.03 -1.15
N ARG A 128 23.21 -31.34 -0.19
CA ARG A 128 22.48 -31.99 0.93
C ARG A 128 21.33 -32.84 0.44
N LEU A 129 20.54 -32.38 -0.53
CA LEU A 129 19.48 -33.19 -1.12
C LEU A 129 20.03 -34.46 -1.78
N ALA A 130 21.12 -34.38 -2.52
CA ALA A 130 21.75 -35.50 -3.16
C ALA A 130 22.29 -36.52 -2.09
N GLN A 131 22.84 -36.02 -0.98
CA GLN A 131 23.24 -36.82 0.14
C GLN A 131 22.07 -37.54 0.80
N LEU A 132 20.98 -36.84 1.10
CA LEU A 132 19.76 -37.43 1.69
C LEU A 132 19.14 -38.51 0.80
N GLU A 133 19.15 -38.29 -0.53
CA GLU A 133 18.68 -39.32 -1.49
C GLU A 133 19.58 -40.56 -1.50
N LYS A 134 20.89 -40.38 -1.36
CA LYS A 134 21.85 -41.50 -1.27
C LYS A 134 21.65 -42.30 0.02
N GLU A 135 21.61 -41.63 1.17
CA GLU A 135 21.33 -42.21 2.47
C GLU A 135 20.02 -43.01 2.49
N HIS A 136 18.97 -42.43 1.89
CA HIS A 136 17.66 -43.11 1.78
C HIS A 136 17.71 -44.39 0.94
N LYS A 137 18.42 -44.36 -0.22
CA LYS A 137 18.59 -45.56 -1.05
C LYS A 137 19.38 -46.65 -0.35
N GLU A 138 20.43 -46.26 0.41
CA GLU A 138 21.23 -47.19 1.19
C GLU A 138 20.41 -47.79 2.32
N ALA A 139 19.59 -47.00 3.02
CA ALA A 139 18.70 -47.49 4.07
C ALA A 139 17.66 -48.48 3.51
N LEU A 140 17.01 -48.16 2.40
CA LEU A 140 16.03 -49.07 1.78
C LEU A 140 16.62 -50.38 1.28
N ALA A 141 17.88 -50.40 0.85
CA ALA A 141 18.55 -51.62 0.42
C ALA A 141 18.75 -52.69 1.52
N GLY A 142 18.75 -52.22 2.78
CA GLY A 142 18.87 -53.14 3.96
C GLY A 142 17.53 -53.53 4.57
N MET A 143 16.39 -53.05 4.10
CA MET A 143 15.07 -53.26 4.69
C MET A 143 14.26 -54.28 3.88
N SER A 144 13.61 -55.22 4.60
CA SER A 144 12.74 -56.26 4.00
C SER A 144 11.27 -56.11 4.46
N ASP A 145 11.02 -55.42 5.56
CA ASP A 145 9.66 -55.24 6.09
C ASP A 145 8.98 -54.03 5.46
N GLN A 146 7.73 -54.21 5.00
CA GLN A 146 6.92 -53.13 4.40
C GLN A 146 6.58 -52.02 5.38
N VAL A 147 6.52 -52.28 6.67
CA VAL A 147 6.23 -51.24 7.69
C VAL A 147 7.45 -50.36 7.88
N GLU A 148 8.64 -50.95 8.00
CA GLU A 148 9.90 -50.21 8.11
C GLU A 148 10.17 -49.34 6.84
N ILE A 149 9.89 -49.87 5.66
CA ILE A 149 10.01 -49.13 4.39
C ILE A 149 9.08 -47.92 4.36
N LYS A 150 7.83 -48.03 4.83
CA LYS A 150 6.90 -46.92 4.91
C LYS A 150 7.35 -45.84 5.90
N GLU A 151 7.86 -46.28 7.05
CA GLU A 151 8.37 -45.37 8.06
C GLU A 151 9.60 -44.61 7.56
N GLU A 152 10.57 -45.30 6.96
CA GLU A 152 11.74 -44.62 6.35
C GLU A 152 11.36 -43.63 5.22
N ASN A 153 10.43 -44.01 4.37
CA ASN A 153 9.91 -43.07 3.35
C ASN A 153 9.27 -41.81 3.97
N TYR A 154 8.56 -41.98 5.09
CA TYR A 154 7.98 -40.83 5.80
C TYR A 154 9.07 -39.96 6.45
N VAL A 155 10.07 -40.58 7.09
CA VAL A 155 11.22 -39.86 7.68
C VAL A 155 12.00 -39.12 6.61
N HIS A 156 12.31 -39.77 5.48
CA HIS A 156 12.99 -39.14 4.34
C HIS A 156 12.22 -37.91 3.79
N LYS A 157 10.92 -38.07 3.61
CA LYS A 157 10.06 -36.92 3.17
C LYS A 157 10.12 -35.76 4.13
N ASN A 158 10.14 -36.03 5.44
CA ASN A 158 10.26 -35.00 6.46
C ASN A 158 11.64 -34.34 6.44
N ARG A 159 12.74 -35.09 6.24
CA ARG A 159 14.08 -34.54 6.09
C ARG A 159 14.19 -33.62 4.89
N ILE A 160 13.66 -34.02 3.73
CA ILE A 160 13.59 -33.15 2.52
C ILE A 160 12.77 -31.89 2.79
N SER A 161 11.63 -32.03 3.49
CA SER A 161 10.78 -30.87 3.82
C SER A 161 11.51 -29.88 4.74
N ASN A 162 12.25 -30.38 5.72
CA ASN A 162 13.04 -29.54 6.62
C ASN A 162 14.19 -28.84 5.89
N GLU A 163 14.91 -29.53 5.00
CA GLU A 163 15.96 -28.92 4.18
C GLU A 163 15.42 -27.80 3.26
N LYS A 164 14.23 -28.00 2.69
CA LYS A 164 13.56 -26.93 1.93
C LYS A 164 13.20 -25.74 2.79
N LEU A 165 12.75 -25.99 4.03
CA LEU A 165 12.42 -24.93 4.97
C LEU A 165 13.67 -24.12 5.39
N GLU A 166 14.78 -24.81 5.63
CA GLU A 166 16.06 -24.14 5.96
C GLU A 166 16.55 -23.28 4.79
N LEU A 167 16.48 -23.80 3.56
CA LEU A 167 16.81 -22.98 2.39
C LEU A 167 15.91 -21.73 2.26
N GLU A 168 14.62 -21.85 2.54
CA GLU A 168 13.72 -20.68 2.46
C GLU A 168 14.01 -19.67 3.58
N LYS A 169 14.37 -20.12 4.79
CA LYS A 169 14.84 -19.22 5.86
C LYS A 169 16.11 -18.49 5.47
N GLU A 170 17.07 -19.20 4.90
CA GLU A 170 18.34 -18.62 4.47
C GLU A 170 18.12 -17.59 3.34
N LYS A 171 17.30 -17.92 2.35
CA LYS A 171 16.90 -16.97 1.29
C LYS A 171 16.21 -15.72 1.85
N GLN A 172 15.37 -15.91 2.88
CA GLN A 172 14.71 -14.78 3.51
C GLN A 172 15.73 -13.90 4.24
N ARG A 173 16.65 -14.48 5.01
CA ARG A 173 17.73 -13.76 5.69
C ARG A 173 18.57 -12.91 4.72
N ILE A 174 18.94 -13.49 3.57
CA ILE A 174 19.70 -12.79 2.52
C ILE A 174 18.86 -11.65 1.92
N LYS A 175 17.57 -11.88 1.73
CA LYS A 175 16.63 -10.89 1.21
C LYS A 175 16.44 -9.73 2.19
N ASP A 176 16.36 -10.03 3.48
CA ASP A 176 16.25 -9.04 4.56
C ASP A 176 17.50 -8.15 4.58
N ARG A 177 18.68 -8.75 4.58
CA ARG A 177 19.97 -8.04 4.55
C ARG A 177 20.10 -7.08 3.36
N LYS A 178 19.67 -7.53 2.17
CA LYS A 178 19.68 -6.68 0.97
C LYS A 178 18.68 -5.53 1.09
N HIS A 179 17.51 -5.79 1.66
CA HIS A 179 16.49 -4.79 1.90
C HIS A 179 16.94 -3.75 2.92
N ASP A 180 17.56 -4.19 4.03
CA ASP A 180 18.13 -3.31 5.06
C ASP A 180 19.22 -2.40 4.48
N ALA A 181 20.09 -2.93 3.62
CA ALA A 181 21.09 -2.13 2.94
C ALA A 181 20.47 -1.08 2.01
N PHE A 182 19.35 -1.37 1.37
CA PHE A 182 18.61 -0.41 0.53
C PHE A 182 17.92 0.66 1.38
N THR A 183 17.21 0.28 2.42
CA THR A 183 16.47 1.20 3.29
C THR A 183 17.39 2.12 4.08
N TYR A 184 18.63 1.70 4.31
CA TYR A 184 19.63 2.50 5.02
C TYR A 184 19.91 3.85 4.34
N LYS A 185 19.88 3.93 3.01
CA LYS A 185 20.01 5.20 2.28
C LYS A 185 18.90 6.19 2.69
N TYR A 186 17.67 5.69 2.76
CA TYR A 186 16.51 6.52 3.10
C TYR A 186 16.49 6.89 4.58
N HIS A 187 17.04 6.05 5.44
CA HIS A 187 17.26 6.41 6.84
C HIS A 187 18.24 7.59 6.97
N LEU A 188 19.34 7.61 6.20
CA LEU A 188 20.26 8.75 6.19
C LEU A 188 19.62 10.02 5.63
N ILE A 189 18.79 9.92 4.59
CA ILE A 189 18.03 11.05 4.04
C ILE A 189 17.00 11.56 5.07
N ASP A 190 16.33 10.66 5.80
CA ASP A 190 15.39 10.99 6.87
C ASP A 190 16.05 11.80 7.98
N LEU A 191 17.23 11.40 8.42
CA LEU A 191 18.02 12.14 9.41
C LEU A 191 18.35 13.58 8.95
N LEU A 192 18.61 13.79 7.68
CA LEU A 192 18.94 15.11 7.13
C LEU A 192 17.70 15.99 6.93
N ARG A 193 16.60 15.42 6.42
CA ARG A 193 15.38 16.14 5.99
C ARG A 193 14.20 16.05 6.95
N LEU A 194 14.27 15.33 8.06
CA LEU A 194 13.15 15.11 9.00
C LEU A 194 11.92 14.55 8.30
N SER A 195 12.08 13.42 7.62
CA SER A 195 11.00 12.68 6.93
C SER A 195 10.38 13.37 5.70
N GLU A 196 10.98 14.42 5.18
CA GLU A 196 10.57 15.03 3.92
C GLU A 196 11.17 14.27 2.73
N PHE A 197 10.39 13.38 2.12
CA PHE A 197 10.81 12.66 0.91
C PHE A 197 10.22 13.28 -0.35
N THR A 198 10.98 13.24 -1.44
CA THR A 198 10.47 13.60 -2.75
C THR A 198 9.56 12.50 -3.29
N PHE A 199 8.62 12.86 -4.17
CA PHE A 199 7.71 11.88 -4.80
C PHE A 199 8.44 10.70 -5.45
N ALA A 200 9.58 10.97 -6.11
CA ALA A 200 10.39 9.93 -6.73
C ALA A 200 10.99 8.95 -5.70
N GLU A 201 11.43 9.46 -4.55
CA GLU A 201 11.97 8.66 -3.45
C GLU A 201 10.88 7.81 -2.81
N GLU A 202 9.69 8.38 -2.57
CA GLU A 202 8.54 7.61 -2.07
C GLU A 202 8.14 6.47 -3.01
N VAL A 203 8.09 6.75 -4.31
CA VAL A 203 7.77 5.71 -5.32
C VAL A 203 8.85 4.63 -5.32
N ALA A 204 10.13 4.99 -5.24
CA ALA A 204 11.22 4.03 -5.18
C ALA A 204 11.15 3.15 -3.92
N GLN A 205 10.88 3.74 -2.75
CA GLN A 205 10.69 3.00 -1.50
C GLN A 205 9.47 2.06 -1.57
N LYS A 206 8.32 2.56 -2.03
CA LYS A 206 7.10 1.75 -2.20
C LYS A 206 7.31 0.59 -3.17
N TRP A 207 8.04 0.82 -4.25
CA TRP A 207 8.36 -0.21 -5.23
C TRP A 207 9.29 -1.30 -4.68
N GLU A 208 10.33 -0.92 -3.94
CA GLU A 208 11.24 -1.88 -3.32
C GLU A 208 10.57 -2.65 -2.18
N ASN A 209 9.76 -1.97 -1.34
CA ASN A 209 8.93 -2.62 -0.34
C ASN A 209 7.94 -3.61 -0.95
N TYR A 210 7.32 -3.25 -2.08
CA TYR A 210 6.47 -4.17 -2.81
C TYR A 210 7.22 -5.42 -3.29
N LYS A 211 8.41 -5.25 -3.89
CA LYS A 211 9.26 -6.39 -4.29
C LYS A 211 9.69 -7.24 -3.09
N TYR A 212 10.00 -6.59 -1.98
CA TYR A 212 10.39 -7.24 -0.75
C TYR A 212 9.25 -8.07 -0.16
N THR A 213 8.04 -7.55 -0.08
CA THR A 213 6.88 -8.23 0.48
C THR A 213 6.18 -9.17 -0.52
N PHE A 214 6.51 -9.09 -1.81
CA PHE A 214 5.83 -9.83 -2.86
C PHE A 214 5.97 -11.35 -2.69
N ASN A 215 4.84 -12.01 -2.50
CA ASN A 215 4.73 -13.46 -2.46
C ASN A 215 3.74 -13.90 -3.56
N ARG A 216 4.22 -14.70 -4.52
CA ARG A 216 3.41 -15.17 -5.66
C ARG A 216 2.14 -15.89 -5.23
N ARG A 217 2.22 -16.73 -4.19
CA ARG A 217 1.06 -17.49 -3.70
C ARG A 217 0.00 -16.57 -3.10
N SER A 218 0.41 -15.63 -2.26
CA SER A 218 -0.49 -14.64 -1.65
C SER A 218 -1.11 -13.74 -2.72
N PHE A 219 -0.30 -13.28 -3.69
CA PHE A 219 -0.77 -12.47 -4.80
C PHE A 219 -1.84 -13.19 -5.63
N LEU A 220 -1.61 -14.46 -5.99
CA LEU A 220 -2.58 -15.26 -6.74
C LEU A 220 -3.85 -15.54 -5.93
N LEU A 221 -3.74 -15.78 -4.61
CA LEU A 221 -4.91 -15.99 -3.77
C LEU A 221 -5.75 -14.71 -3.61
N GLN A 222 -5.10 -13.57 -3.46
CA GLN A 222 -5.79 -12.28 -3.29
C GLN A 222 -6.36 -11.74 -4.60
N ASN A 223 -5.65 -11.93 -5.71
CA ASN A 223 -6.01 -11.35 -7.00
C ASN A 223 -6.52 -12.40 -8.02
N GLY A 224 -6.63 -13.66 -7.64
CA GLY A 224 -6.99 -14.77 -8.55
C GLY A 224 -8.30 -14.54 -9.28
N LEU A 225 -9.31 -13.99 -8.62
CA LEU A 225 -10.59 -13.64 -9.25
C LEU A 225 -10.42 -12.57 -10.33
N TYR A 226 -9.67 -11.50 -10.03
CA TYR A 226 -9.42 -10.42 -11.01
C TYR A 226 -8.60 -10.92 -12.20
N ILE A 227 -7.60 -11.76 -11.95
CA ILE A 227 -6.78 -12.39 -13.00
C ILE A 227 -7.66 -13.27 -13.88
N ALA A 228 -8.56 -14.07 -13.30
CA ALA A 228 -9.49 -14.91 -14.06
C ALA A 228 -10.43 -14.07 -14.93
N ILE A 229 -10.99 -12.98 -14.41
CA ILE A 229 -11.85 -12.04 -15.15
C ILE A 229 -11.09 -11.43 -16.33
N ILE A 230 -9.86 -10.97 -16.11
CA ILE A 230 -9.01 -10.39 -17.16
C ILE A 230 -8.71 -11.43 -18.25
N LEU A 231 -8.36 -12.66 -17.86
CA LEU A 231 -8.08 -13.74 -18.81
C LEU A 231 -9.31 -14.09 -19.65
N ILE A 232 -10.50 -14.17 -19.02
CA ILE A 232 -11.76 -14.42 -19.75
C ILE A 232 -12.05 -13.26 -20.70
N PHE A 233 -11.85 -12.01 -20.26
CA PHE A 233 -12.07 -10.84 -21.11
C PHE A 233 -11.12 -10.84 -22.32
N VAL A 234 -9.83 -11.12 -22.13
CA VAL A 234 -8.85 -11.24 -23.21
C VAL A 234 -9.24 -12.38 -24.17
N ALA A 235 -9.64 -13.53 -23.65
CA ALA A 235 -10.11 -14.64 -24.47
C ALA A 235 -11.32 -14.24 -25.33
N LEU A 236 -12.29 -13.51 -24.76
CA LEU A 236 -13.45 -13.00 -25.51
C LEU A 236 -13.04 -11.98 -26.58
N CYS A 237 -12.06 -11.12 -26.30
CA CYS A 237 -11.52 -10.17 -27.30
C CYS A 237 -10.88 -10.88 -28.49
N VAL A 238 -10.31 -12.07 -28.30
CA VAL A 238 -9.71 -12.88 -29.39
C VAL A 238 -10.76 -13.73 -30.13
N ILE A 239 -11.66 -14.37 -29.36
CA ILE A 239 -12.63 -15.31 -29.93
C ILE A 239 -13.74 -14.60 -30.75
N THR A 240 -14.18 -13.40 -30.26
CA THR A 240 -15.30 -12.68 -30.88
C THR A 240 -15.02 -12.27 -32.34
N PRO A 241 -13.87 -11.68 -32.69
CA PRO A 241 -13.53 -11.37 -34.09
C PRO A 241 -13.46 -12.61 -34.97
N ILE A 242 -12.93 -13.71 -34.44
CA ILE A 242 -12.78 -14.99 -35.20
C ILE A 242 -14.16 -15.57 -35.54
N LYS A 243 -15.12 -15.50 -34.60
CA LYS A 243 -16.45 -16.11 -34.81
C LYS A 243 -17.45 -15.18 -35.47
N LYS A 244 -17.40 -13.87 -35.22
CA LYS A 244 -18.40 -12.89 -35.69
C LYS A 244 -17.85 -11.86 -36.69
N GLY A 245 -16.55 -11.85 -36.99
CA GLY A 245 -15.93 -10.90 -37.91
C GLY A 245 -15.87 -9.44 -37.41
N THR A 246 -16.36 -9.17 -36.20
CA THR A 246 -16.37 -7.82 -35.62
C THR A 246 -15.59 -7.79 -34.32
N PRO A 247 -14.67 -6.81 -34.12
CA PRO A 247 -13.90 -6.71 -32.90
C PRO A 247 -14.78 -6.34 -31.70
N LEU A 248 -14.52 -6.96 -30.54
CA LEU A 248 -15.25 -6.70 -29.30
C LEU A 248 -14.98 -5.25 -28.81
N LEU A 249 -13.74 -4.78 -28.92
CA LEU A 249 -13.29 -3.44 -28.52
C LEU A 249 -13.54 -2.40 -29.62
N THR A 250 -14.78 -2.28 -30.08
CA THR A 250 -15.22 -1.17 -30.93
C THR A 250 -15.75 -0.05 -30.05
N TYR A 251 -15.57 1.22 -30.46
CA TYR A 251 -16.05 2.38 -29.71
C TYR A 251 -17.51 2.26 -29.26
N ASN A 252 -18.41 1.86 -30.18
CA ASN A 252 -19.81 1.65 -29.88
C ASN A 252 -20.04 0.52 -28.84
N ASN A 253 -19.30 -0.57 -28.92
CA ASN A 253 -19.43 -1.66 -27.95
C ASN A 253 -18.91 -1.26 -26.57
N VAL A 254 -17.81 -0.51 -26.51
CA VAL A 254 -17.30 0.02 -25.24
C VAL A 254 -18.31 0.97 -24.59
N LEU A 255 -18.92 1.88 -25.37
CA LEU A 255 -19.98 2.75 -24.87
C LEU A 255 -21.20 1.94 -24.38
N ASN A 256 -21.62 0.94 -25.13
CA ASN A 256 -22.73 0.06 -24.74
C ASN A 256 -22.41 -0.69 -23.41
N ILE A 257 -21.19 -1.19 -23.27
CA ILE A 257 -20.74 -1.86 -22.02
C ILE A 257 -20.78 -0.87 -20.84
N LEU A 258 -20.25 0.34 -21.04
CA LEU A 258 -20.26 1.39 -19.99
C LEU A 258 -21.68 1.81 -19.64
N GLN A 259 -22.56 2.00 -20.63
CA GLN A 259 -23.95 2.33 -20.40
C GLN A 259 -24.70 1.26 -19.64
N GLN A 260 -24.47 -0.04 -19.95
CA GLN A 260 -25.09 -1.16 -19.22
C GLN A 260 -24.45 -1.38 -17.85
N ALA A 261 -23.16 -1.11 -17.68
CA ALA A 261 -22.45 -1.24 -16.43
C ALA A 261 -22.79 -0.12 -15.43
N SER A 262 -23.05 1.08 -15.92
CA SER A 262 -23.26 2.29 -15.08
C SER A 262 -24.31 2.09 -13.96
N PRO A 263 -25.56 1.64 -14.22
CA PRO A 263 -26.52 1.46 -13.14
C PRO A 263 -26.08 0.38 -12.12
N ARG A 264 -25.39 -0.66 -12.60
CA ARG A 264 -24.89 -1.74 -11.74
C ARG A 264 -23.71 -1.31 -10.87
N MET A 265 -22.89 -0.35 -11.33
CA MET A 265 -21.80 0.21 -10.55
C MET A 265 -22.30 0.99 -9.33
N PHE A 266 -23.40 1.75 -9.45
CA PHE A 266 -24.02 2.41 -8.30
C PHE A 266 -24.52 1.42 -7.26
N LEU A 267 -25.17 0.33 -7.70
CA LEU A 267 -25.60 -0.74 -6.81
C LEU A 267 -24.41 -1.42 -6.13
N ALA A 268 -23.35 -1.74 -6.89
CA ALA A 268 -22.14 -2.35 -6.34
C ALA A 268 -21.45 -1.45 -5.32
N LEU A 269 -21.43 -0.14 -5.54
CA LEU A 269 -20.86 0.84 -4.61
C LEU A 269 -21.65 0.88 -3.29
N GLY A 270 -22.98 0.86 -3.36
CA GLY A 270 -23.84 0.79 -2.18
C GLY A 270 -23.62 -0.49 -1.37
N VAL A 271 -23.58 -1.65 -2.05
CA VAL A 271 -23.30 -2.94 -1.40
C VAL A 271 -21.88 -3.00 -0.82
N ALA A 272 -20.89 -2.43 -1.50
CA ALA A 272 -19.51 -2.36 -0.97
C ALA A 272 -19.44 -1.58 0.35
N GLY A 273 -20.18 -0.47 0.47
CA GLY A 273 -20.31 0.27 1.73
C GLY A 273 -20.89 -0.57 2.87
N LEU A 274 -21.92 -1.37 2.59
CA LEU A 274 -22.52 -2.27 3.57
C LEU A 274 -21.57 -3.39 4.00
N ILE A 275 -20.82 -3.98 3.05
CA ILE A 275 -19.84 -5.03 3.35
C ILE A 275 -18.73 -4.47 4.25
N LEU A 276 -18.27 -3.24 4.01
CA LEU A 276 -17.24 -2.58 4.85
C LEU A 276 -17.73 -2.36 6.29
N LEU A 277 -19.04 -2.17 6.47
CA LEU A 277 -19.68 -2.06 7.78
C LEU A 277 -20.06 -3.42 8.40
N THR A 278 -19.52 -4.53 7.85
CA THR A 278 -19.84 -5.91 8.26
C THR A 278 -21.32 -6.30 8.15
N GLY A 279 -22.10 -5.53 7.41
CA GLY A 279 -23.50 -5.81 7.10
C GLY A 279 -23.64 -6.59 5.79
N THR A 280 -24.56 -7.56 5.77
CA THR A 280 -24.99 -8.22 4.53
C THR A 280 -26.46 -7.87 4.28
N ASP A 281 -26.72 -7.12 3.20
CA ASP A 281 -28.09 -6.84 2.79
C ASP A 281 -28.49 -7.75 1.60
N LEU A 282 -29.30 -8.75 1.90
CA LEU A 282 -29.88 -9.65 0.89
C LEU A 282 -31.11 -9.04 0.20
N SER A 283 -31.58 -7.87 0.65
CA SER A 283 -32.77 -7.23 0.12
C SER A 283 -32.55 -6.38 -1.13
N VAL A 284 -31.29 -6.11 -1.53
CA VAL A 284 -30.93 -5.22 -2.64
C VAL A 284 -31.70 -5.56 -3.93
N GLY A 285 -31.79 -6.85 -4.29
CA GLY A 285 -32.52 -7.27 -5.47
C GLY A 285 -34.04 -6.95 -5.40
N ARG A 286 -34.64 -7.09 -4.22
CA ARG A 286 -36.07 -6.77 -3.98
C ARG A 286 -36.32 -5.27 -4.04
N MET A 287 -35.41 -4.47 -3.46
CA MET A 287 -35.48 -3.00 -3.50
C MET A 287 -35.34 -2.45 -4.93
N VAL A 288 -34.45 -3.01 -5.72
CA VAL A 288 -34.35 -2.68 -7.17
C VAL A 288 -35.65 -3.02 -7.89
N GLY A 289 -36.20 -4.21 -7.67
CA GLY A 289 -37.47 -4.62 -8.26
C GLY A 289 -38.63 -3.67 -7.88
N MET A 290 -38.75 -3.33 -6.61
CA MET A 290 -39.76 -2.40 -6.10
C MET A 290 -39.58 -0.99 -6.71
N GLY A 291 -38.36 -0.47 -6.74
CA GLY A 291 -38.09 0.82 -7.34
C GLY A 291 -38.40 0.86 -8.85
N MET A 292 -38.02 -0.19 -9.58
CA MET A 292 -38.36 -0.34 -11.00
C MET A 292 -39.85 -0.35 -11.24
N THR A 293 -40.61 -1.10 -10.43
CA THR A 293 -42.07 -1.18 -10.55
C THR A 293 -42.72 0.19 -10.28
N ALA A 294 -42.31 0.88 -9.21
CA ALA A 294 -42.81 2.20 -8.88
C ALA A 294 -42.47 3.24 -10.00
N ALA A 295 -41.23 3.23 -10.47
CA ALA A 295 -40.83 4.10 -11.57
C ALA A 295 -41.60 3.82 -12.85
N THR A 296 -41.84 2.55 -13.20
CA THR A 296 -42.61 2.17 -14.40
C THR A 296 -44.04 2.65 -14.32
N ILE A 297 -44.69 2.51 -13.17
CA ILE A 297 -46.06 2.98 -12.97
C ILE A 297 -46.18 4.49 -13.18
N ILE A 298 -45.22 5.28 -12.66
CA ILE A 298 -45.21 6.75 -12.76
C ILE A 298 -44.82 7.22 -14.17
N MET A 299 -43.90 6.51 -14.80
CA MET A 299 -43.38 6.88 -16.14
C MET A 299 -44.24 6.40 -17.30
N HIS A 300 -45.21 5.53 -17.06
CA HIS A 300 -46.06 4.98 -18.11
C HIS A 300 -46.75 6.08 -18.93
N GLN A 301 -46.79 5.92 -20.25
CA GLN A 301 -47.30 6.95 -21.19
C GLN A 301 -48.83 6.85 -21.42
N GLY A 302 -49.51 6.02 -20.72
CA GLY A 302 -50.98 5.83 -20.79
C GLY A 302 -51.58 5.61 -19.42
N ILE A 303 -52.87 5.36 -19.38
CA ILE A 303 -53.58 4.98 -18.14
C ILE A 303 -53.05 3.62 -17.68
N ASN A 304 -52.62 3.51 -16.45
CA ASN A 304 -52.18 2.23 -15.89
C ASN A 304 -53.36 1.26 -15.79
N THR A 305 -53.23 0.08 -16.37
CA THR A 305 -54.26 -0.98 -16.29
C THR A 305 -54.16 -1.77 -14.98
N GLY A 306 -53.02 -1.70 -14.30
CA GLY A 306 -52.81 -2.33 -12.99
C GLY A 306 -53.39 -1.51 -11.85
N THR A 307 -53.99 -2.18 -10.86
CA THR A 307 -54.48 -1.54 -9.64
C THR A 307 -53.55 -1.82 -8.47
N VAL A 308 -53.27 -0.81 -7.67
CA VAL A 308 -52.56 -0.94 -6.39
C VAL A 308 -53.52 -0.59 -5.27
N PHE A 309 -53.81 -1.52 -4.38
CA PHE A 309 -54.85 -1.41 -3.34
C PHE A 309 -56.22 -1.05 -3.91
N GLY A 310 -56.59 -1.55 -5.09
CA GLY A 310 -57.86 -1.31 -5.72
C GLY A 310 -58.00 0.05 -6.45
N HIS A 311 -56.97 0.87 -6.47
CA HIS A 311 -56.96 2.16 -7.15
C HIS A 311 -56.04 2.12 -8.39
N THR A 312 -56.53 2.70 -9.49
CA THR A 312 -55.72 2.97 -10.69
C THR A 312 -55.03 4.33 -10.54
N PHE A 313 -53.72 4.35 -10.80
CA PHE A 313 -52.97 5.59 -10.76
C PHE A 313 -52.76 6.11 -12.18
N ASP A 314 -53.15 7.38 -12.42
CA ASP A 314 -52.93 8.07 -13.68
C ASP A 314 -52.03 9.30 -13.47
N PHE A 315 -50.88 9.28 -14.08
CA PHE A 315 -49.91 10.36 -14.03
C PHE A 315 -49.74 11.07 -15.38
N THR A 316 -50.64 10.82 -16.36
CA THR A 316 -50.55 11.36 -17.71
C THR A 316 -50.65 12.86 -17.75
N ASN A 317 -51.34 13.48 -16.78
CA ASN A 317 -51.53 14.95 -16.66
C ASN A 317 -50.22 15.69 -16.23
N ILE A 318 -49.21 14.95 -15.77
CA ILE A 318 -47.94 15.52 -15.35
C ILE A 318 -46.95 15.52 -16.54
N PRO A 319 -46.28 16.65 -16.85
CA PRO A 319 -45.27 16.68 -17.91
C PRO A 319 -44.13 15.68 -17.64
N VAL A 320 -43.51 15.14 -18.71
CA VAL A 320 -42.54 14.05 -18.62
C VAL A 320 -41.41 14.38 -17.64
N GLY A 321 -40.89 15.61 -17.62
CA GLY A 321 -39.87 16.01 -16.64
C GLY A 321 -40.34 15.95 -15.20
N GLY A 322 -41.61 16.32 -14.93
CA GLY A 322 -42.21 16.21 -13.60
C GLY A 322 -42.39 14.75 -13.16
N ARG A 323 -42.76 13.85 -14.09
CA ARG A 323 -42.89 12.41 -13.81
C ARG A 323 -41.54 11.76 -13.46
N VAL A 324 -40.44 12.19 -14.14
CA VAL A 324 -39.07 11.72 -13.83
C VAL A 324 -38.70 12.10 -12.41
N VAL A 325 -38.91 13.37 -12.02
CA VAL A 325 -38.61 13.84 -10.67
C VAL A 325 -39.48 13.13 -9.63
N LEU A 326 -40.78 12.99 -9.90
CA LEU A 326 -41.70 12.29 -9.02
C LEU A 326 -41.32 10.82 -8.84
N ALA A 327 -40.98 10.12 -9.92
CA ALA A 327 -40.54 8.72 -9.88
C ALA A 327 -39.28 8.57 -9.02
N LEU A 328 -38.33 9.47 -9.18
CA LEU A 328 -37.07 9.46 -8.43
C LEU A 328 -37.31 9.68 -6.93
N VAL A 329 -38.13 10.67 -6.56
CA VAL A 329 -38.48 10.96 -5.17
C VAL A 329 -39.25 9.77 -4.53
N VAL A 330 -40.24 9.23 -5.24
CA VAL A 330 -41.02 8.08 -4.75
C VAL A 330 -40.14 6.85 -4.56
N CYS A 331 -39.23 6.56 -5.49
CA CYS A 331 -38.30 5.44 -5.35
C CYS A 331 -37.38 5.62 -4.15
N ILE A 332 -36.80 6.83 -3.95
CA ILE A 332 -35.97 7.11 -2.78
C ILE A 332 -36.71 6.90 -1.47
N VAL A 333 -37.94 7.48 -1.36
CA VAL A 333 -38.76 7.37 -0.15
C VAL A 333 -39.13 5.91 0.13
N LEU A 334 -39.64 5.18 -0.88
CA LEU A 334 -40.02 3.78 -0.72
C LEU A 334 -38.79 2.93 -0.29
N CYS A 335 -37.66 3.04 -0.99
CA CYS A 335 -36.44 2.28 -0.65
C CYS A 335 -35.98 2.62 0.76
N THR A 336 -35.96 3.90 1.15
CA THR A 336 -35.53 4.32 2.49
C THR A 336 -36.45 3.79 3.59
N VAL A 337 -37.75 3.87 3.40
CA VAL A 337 -38.75 3.38 4.40
C VAL A 337 -38.60 1.87 4.57
N PHE A 338 -38.58 1.11 3.46
CA PHE A 338 -38.53 -0.36 3.56
C PHE A 338 -37.18 -0.86 4.06
N THR A 339 -36.05 -0.21 3.68
CA THR A 339 -34.75 -0.58 4.26
C THR A 339 -34.66 -0.22 5.73
N SER A 340 -35.25 0.89 6.17
CA SER A 340 -35.28 1.25 7.59
C SER A 340 -36.10 0.24 8.41
N ILE A 341 -37.25 -0.21 7.89
CA ILE A 341 -38.06 -1.26 8.55
C ILE A 341 -37.33 -2.61 8.57
N ALA A 342 -36.62 -2.96 7.50
CA ALA A 342 -35.87 -4.21 7.41
C ALA A 342 -34.58 -4.22 8.24
N GLY A 343 -34.03 -3.03 8.59
CA GLY A 343 -32.81 -2.88 9.38
C GLY A 343 -33.06 -2.82 10.90
N PHE A 344 -34.30 -2.74 11.33
CA PHE A 344 -34.74 -2.92 12.70
C PHE A 344 -35.17 -4.37 12.97
#